data_4682fc1f4a41ed7f1829f91ce75e26a2
#
_entry.id   4682fc1f4a41ed7f1829f91ce75e26a2
#
_cell.length_a   1.000
_cell.length_b   1.000
_cell.length_c   1.000
_cell.angle_alpha   90.00
_cell.angle_beta   90.00
_cell.angle_gamma   90.00
#
_symmetry.space_group_name_H-M   'P 1'
#
loop_
_entity.id
_entity.type
_entity.pdbx_description
1 polymer ?
#
loop_
_entity_poly.entity_id
_entity_poly.type
_entity_poly.pdbx_seq_one_letter_code
_entity_poly.pdbx_strand_id
1 'polypeptide(L)'
;MDRTDRSITVYGGASERVECEYGEPFAAIPSSFALISPTSGGKTVILTNTFCKFYVSSSGKSLFQRIFLFSPTVRLDEQYKPLIKLIEKFCDQNKEPLIFENFSMAKLGEIIEDQRKIVAECRKRKIKPPQIAVILDDLAERADILNTRKGGACGGSHVLSLAVSGRHSQITWAICAQKMSMISRGIIAQVRCLIVGRLRSKHEIDVLAEELSGLAGSKDNALALLEYATAEPFSFLFCRLDAKTRKDTFWLRFEKRLSIEETDDHADEQLDDGKREVEQIRAHGHESGQAAGRTQPARRARK
;
A
#
# COMPACT_ATOMS: atom_id res chain seq x y z
N MET A 1 21.08 33.82 22.31
CA MET A 1 20.79 32.95 21.20
C MET A 1 21.53 33.47 19.98
N ASP A 2 22.46 32.71 19.48
CA ASP A 2 23.26 33.09 18.33
C ASP A 2 22.34 33.09 17.09
N ARG A 3 22.18 34.26 16.45
CA ARG A 3 21.33 34.41 15.25
C ARG A 3 21.87 33.72 14.01
N THR A 4 23.04 33.12 14.10
CA THR A 4 23.69 32.39 12.98
C THR A 4 23.35 30.89 12.98
N ASP A 5 22.86 30.35 14.09
CA ASP A 5 22.44 28.94 14.16
C ASP A 5 21.14 28.74 13.37
N ARG A 6 21.23 28.09 12.21
CA ARG A 6 20.12 27.68 11.33
C ARG A 6 19.79 26.22 11.49
N SER A 7 20.32 25.55 12.51
CA SER A 7 20.03 24.14 12.77
C SER A 7 18.55 23.93 13.12
N ILE A 8 17.99 22.83 12.65
CA ILE A 8 16.62 22.44 12.97
C ILE A 8 16.65 21.58 14.22
N THR A 9 15.99 22.03 15.27
CA THR A 9 15.82 21.26 16.50
C THR A 9 14.60 20.34 16.37
N VAL A 10 14.81 19.03 16.51
CA VAL A 10 13.72 18.06 16.55
C VAL A 10 13.24 17.92 17.99
N TYR A 11 11.98 18.31 18.23
CA TYR A 11 11.30 18.15 19.50
C TYR A 11 10.48 16.87 19.49
N GLY A 12 10.66 16.01 20.48
CA GLY A 12 9.87 14.79 20.62
C GLY A 12 10.63 13.68 21.36
N GLY A 13 9.90 12.68 21.81
CA GLY A 13 10.43 11.49 22.48
C GLY A 13 10.87 10.42 21.48
N ALA A 14 11.34 9.28 22.04
CA ALA A 14 11.68 8.10 21.24
C ALA A 14 10.52 7.63 20.37
N SER A 15 10.84 7.09 19.21
CA SER A 15 9.83 6.53 18.30
C SER A 15 9.05 5.40 18.97
N GLU A 16 7.71 5.52 18.97
CA GLU A 16 6.80 4.46 19.44
C GLU A 16 6.57 3.38 18.36
N ARG A 17 7.37 3.39 17.29
CA ARG A 17 7.26 2.45 16.19
C ARG A 17 7.64 1.03 16.62
N VAL A 18 7.04 0.06 15.95
CA VAL A 18 7.36 -1.36 16.08
C VAL A 18 7.91 -1.83 14.75
N GLU A 19 9.14 -2.28 14.75
CA GLU A 19 9.77 -2.83 13.55
C GLU A 19 9.15 -4.16 13.16
N CYS A 20 9.09 -4.43 11.85
CA CYS A 20 8.72 -5.71 11.32
C CYS A 20 9.91 -6.68 11.44
N GLU A 21 9.72 -7.86 12.01
CA GLU A 21 10.79 -8.84 12.21
C GLU A 21 11.39 -9.35 10.88
N TYR A 22 10.64 -9.27 9.80
CA TYR A 22 11.12 -9.65 8.46
C TYR A 22 12.05 -8.61 7.82
N GLY A 23 12.17 -7.41 8.42
CA GLY A 23 12.97 -6.33 7.84
C GLY A 23 12.40 -5.80 6.53
N GLU A 24 13.26 -5.36 5.61
CA GLU A 24 12.83 -4.87 4.29
C GLU A 24 12.20 -5.98 3.43
N PRO A 25 11.19 -5.63 2.63
CA PRO A 25 10.67 -4.28 2.36
C PRO A 25 9.59 -3.80 3.33
N PHE A 26 9.35 -4.48 4.43
CA PHE A 26 8.23 -4.18 5.33
C PHE A 26 8.49 -2.96 6.21
N ALA A 27 7.53 -2.03 6.21
CA ALA A 27 7.60 -0.83 7.01
C ALA A 27 7.36 -1.11 8.50
N ALA A 28 8.04 -0.36 9.37
CA ALA A 28 7.67 -0.31 10.78
C ALA A 28 6.24 0.21 10.97
N ILE A 29 5.52 -0.35 11.93
CA ILE A 29 4.17 0.10 12.27
C ILE A 29 4.21 1.19 13.36
N PRO A 30 3.24 2.11 13.38
CA PRO A 30 2.10 2.20 12.47
C PRO A 30 2.50 2.61 11.05
N SER A 31 1.90 1.98 10.06
CA SER A 31 2.12 2.22 8.63
C SER A 31 0.81 2.38 7.86
N SER A 32 0.90 2.67 6.58
CA SER A 32 -0.26 2.89 5.71
C SER A 32 -0.07 2.17 4.38
N PHE A 33 -1.11 1.44 3.97
CA PHE A 33 -1.09 0.59 2.80
C PHE A 33 -2.19 0.99 1.83
N ALA A 34 -1.86 1.09 0.55
CA ALA A 34 -2.86 1.09 -0.52
C ALA A 34 -2.58 -0.09 -1.46
N LEU A 35 -3.61 -0.87 -1.71
CA LEU A 35 -3.59 -2.02 -2.60
C LEU A 35 -4.46 -1.73 -3.81
N ILE A 36 -3.86 -1.59 -4.97
CA ILE A 36 -4.54 -1.26 -6.21
C ILE A 36 -4.44 -2.43 -7.17
N SER A 37 -5.55 -3.11 -7.41
CA SER A 37 -5.59 -4.22 -8.37
C SER A 37 -7.04 -4.49 -8.80
N PRO A 38 -7.29 -4.89 -10.05
CA PRO A 38 -8.63 -5.25 -10.51
C PRO A 38 -9.25 -6.39 -9.71
N THR A 39 -10.52 -6.65 -9.92
CA THR A 39 -11.19 -7.86 -9.43
C THR A 39 -10.43 -9.10 -9.92
N SER A 40 -10.30 -10.10 -9.06
CA SER A 40 -9.54 -11.34 -9.28
C SER A 40 -8.03 -11.13 -9.45
N GLY A 41 -7.49 -9.95 -9.14
CA GLY A 41 -6.04 -9.66 -9.19
C GLY A 41 -5.27 -10.00 -7.91
N GLY A 42 -5.84 -10.80 -7.01
CA GLY A 42 -5.15 -11.30 -5.81
C GLY A 42 -5.13 -10.34 -4.61
N LYS A 43 -5.91 -9.25 -4.61
CA LYS A 43 -5.92 -8.26 -3.50
C LYS A 43 -6.07 -8.90 -2.12
N THR A 44 -7.12 -9.68 -1.92
CA THR A 44 -7.43 -10.33 -0.64
C THR A 44 -6.31 -11.28 -0.20
N VAL A 45 -5.69 -11.99 -1.16
CA VAL A 45 -4.55 -12.89 -0.88
C VAL A 45 -3.34 -12.10 -0.40
N ILE A 46 -2.98 -11.01 -1.12
CA ILE A 46 -1.85 -10.16 -0.74
C ILE A 46 -2.11 -9.52 0.63
N LEU A 47 -3.30 -8.96 0.85
CA LEU A 47 -3.72 -8.37 2.10
C LEU A 47 -3.60 -9.37 3.26
N THR A 48 -4.21 -10.55 3.11
CA THR A 48 -4.18 -11.61 4.12
C THR A 48 -2.75 -12.04 4.45
N ASN A 49 -1.91 -12.29 3.42
CA ASN A 49 -0.51 -12.63 3.63
C ASN A 49 0.25 -11.50 4.34
N THR A 50 -0.01 -10.24 3.99
CA THR A 50 0.64 -9.10 4.63
C THR A 50 0.43 -9.13 6.15
N PHE A 51 -0.81 -9.29 6.60
CA PHE A 51 -1.13 -9.25 8.03
C PHE A 51 -0.89 -10.58 8.76
N CYS A 52 -1.06 -11.73 8.08
CA CYS A 52 -0.95 -13.04 8.72
C CYS A 52 0.47 -13.62 8.71
N LYS A 53 1.34 -13.15 7.80
CA LYS A 53 2.69 -13.69 7.64
C LYS A 53 3.76 -12.70 8.05
N PHE A 54 3.64 -11.44 7.63
CA PHE A 54 4.72 -10.47 7.79
C PHE A 54 4.57 -9.59 9.03
N TYR A 55 3.34 -9.25 9.43
CA TYR A 55 3.11 -8.45 10.64
C TYR A 55 2.71 -9.32 11.84
N VAL A 56 3.42 -10.41 11.99
CA VAL A 56 3.38 -11.31 13.16
C VAL A 56 4.77 -11.45 13.74
N SER A 57 4.86 -11.73 15.03
CA SER A 57 6.13 -12.04 15.69
C SER A 57 6.61 -13.44 15.33
N SER A 58 7.87 -13.75 15.63
CA SER A 58 8.47 -15.09 15.49
C SER A 58 7.68 -16.19 16.24
N SER A 59 6.94 -15.80 17.27
CA SER A 59 6.02 -16.71 17.98
C SER A 59 4.65 -16.87 17.30
N GLY A 60 4.43 -16.27 16.12
CA GLY A 60 3.17 -16.31 15.38
C GLY A 60 2.05 -15.44 15.95
N LYS A 61 2.35 -14.56 16.91
CA LYS A 61 1.37 -13.60 17.45
C LYS A 61 1.29 -12.36 16.57
N SER A 62 0.09 -11.85 16.34
CA SER A 62 -0.11 -10.57 15.66
C SER A 62 0.65 -9.43 16.36
N LEU A 63 1.28 -8.54 15.59
CA LEU A 63 1.84 -7.30 16.12
C LEU A 63 0.74 -6.29 16.51
N PHE A 64 -0.49 -6.54 16.10
CA PHE A 64 -1.66 -5.71 16.40
C PHE A 64 -2.48 -6.35 17.50
N GLN A 65 -2.83 -5.58 18.51
CA GLN A 65 -3.73 -6.02 19.56
C GLN A 65 -5.19 -6.11 19.10
N ARG A 66 -5.57 -5.30 18.11
CA ARG A 66 -6.88 -5.34 17.45
C ARG A 66 -6.71 -5.10 15.96
N ILE A 67 -7.43 -5.86 15.15
CA ILE A 67 -7.52 -5.67 13.71
C ILE A 67 -8.99 -5.50 13.37
N PHE A 68 -9.38 -4.32 12.93
CA PHE A 68 -10.72 -4.01 12.47
C PHE A 68 -10.78 -4.22 10.96
N LEU A 69 -11.57 -5.18 10.53
CA LEU A 69 -11.74 -5.54 9.12
C LEU A 69 -13.13 -5.14 8.64
N PHE A 70 -13.18 -4.24 7.67
CA PHE A 70 -14.39 -3.85 6.96
C PHE A 70 -14.35 -4.39 5.54
N SER A 71 -15.22 -5.34 5.21
CA SER A 71 -15.36 -5.87 3.85
C SER A 71 -16.73 -6.52 3.66
N PRO A 72 -17.49 -6.15 2.62
CA PRO A 72 -18.78 -6.78 2.33
C PRO A 72 -18.65 -8.24 1.92
N THR A 73 -17.46 -8.66 1.48
CA THR A 73 -17.19 -10.01 0.99
C THR A 73 -16.50 -10.91 2.04
N VAL A 74 -16.28 -10.41 3.26
CA VAL A 74 -15.49 -11.11 4.29
C VAL A 74 -16.01 -12.51 4.64
N ARG A 75 -17.32 -12.75 4.55
CA ARG A 75 -17.94 -14.06 4.79
C ARG A 75 -18.06 -14.93 3.54
N LEU A 76 -17.90 -14.33 2.35
CA LEU A 76 -18.10 -14.98 1.07
C LEU A 76 -16.78 -15.48 0.45
N ASP A 77 -15.68 -14.73 0.67
CA ASP A 77 -14.38 -15.05 0.12
C ASP A 77 -13.54 -15.85 1.14
N GLU A 78 -13.23 -17.08 0.78
CA GLU A 78 -12.43 -17.99 1.62
C GLU A 78 -11.00 -17.50 1.90
N GLN A 79 -10.50 -16.56 1.08
CA GLN A 79 -9.16 -15.97 1.25
C GLN A 79 -9.03 -15.18 2.55
N TYR A 80 -10.14 -14.77 3.17
CA TYR A 80 -10.12 -14.14 4.50
C TYR A 80 -9.97 -15.12 5.66
N LYS A 81 -10.20 -16.42 5.47
CA LYS A 81 -10.15 -17.42 6.56
C LYS A 81 -8.88 -17.33 7.43
N PRO A 82 -7.66 -17.18 6.89
CA PRO A 82 -6.47 -17.04 7.72
C PRO A 82 -6.48 -15.76 8.56
N LEU A 83 -6.93 -14.64 7.99
CA LEU A 83 -7.00 -13.35 8.67
C LEU A 83 -8.07 -13.38 9.77
N ILE A 84 -9.24 -13.97 9.50
CA ILE A 84 -10.30 -14.18 10.49
C ILE A 84 -9.77 -15.00 11.67
N LYS A 85 -9.09 -16.12 11.40
CA LYS A 85 -8.48 -16.97 12.44
C LYS A 85 -7.43 -16.21 13.25
N LEU A 86 -6.62 -15.35 12.62
CA LEU A 86 -5.65 -14.52 13.31
C LEU A 86 -6.36 -13.54 14.26
N ILE A 87 -7.40 -12.87 13.79
CA ILE A 87 -8.20 -11.92 14.57
C ILE A 87 -8.85 -12.65 15.76
N GLU A 88 -9.49 -13.77 15.53
CA GLU A 88 -10.15 -14.57 16.57
C GLU A 88 -9.19 -15.11 17.62
N LYS A 89 -7.98 -15.48 17.22
CA LYS A 89 -7.01 -16.09 18.12
C LYS A 89 -6.21 -15.10 18.95
N PHE A 90 -5.85 -13.96 18.37
CA PHE A 90 -4.85 -13.06 18.96
C PHE A 90 -5.33 -11.65 19.23
N CYS A 91 -6.48 -11.24 18.70
CA CYS A 91 -7.00 -9.90 18.91
C CYS A 91 -8.04 -9.88 20.02
N ASP A 92 -8.02 -8.82 20.81
CA ASP A 92 -8.97 -8.66 21.92
C ASP A 92 -10.37 -8.36 21.38
N GLN A 93 -11.31 -9.29 21.60
CA GLN A 93 -12.71 -9.16 21.19
C GLN A 93 -13.66 -8.88 22.37
N ASN A 94 -13.12 -8.70 23.57
CA ASN A 94 -13.93 -8.67 24.80
C ASN A 94 -14.95 -7.53 24.86
N LYS A 95 -14.84 -6.52 24.01
CA LYS A 95 -15.69 -5.32 24.11
C LYS A 95 -16.51 -5.03 22.86
N GLU A 96 -16.06 -5.47 21.67
CA GLU A 96 -16.74 -5.13 20.42
C GLU A 96 -16.35 -6.08 19.27
N PRO A 97 -17.23 -6.22 18.26
CA PRO A 97 -16.87 -6.96 17.07
C PRO A 97 -15.73 -6.27 16.30
N LEU A 98 -14.82 -7.07 15.73
CA LEU A 98 -13.67 -6.61 14.97
C LEU A 98 -13.86 -6.79 13.44
N ILE A 99 -14.85 -7.57 13.02
CA ILE A 99 -15.13 -7.90 11.61
C ILE A 99 -16.51 -7.36 11.24
N PHE A 100 -16.55 -6.56 10.19
CA PHE A 100 -17.74 -5.84 9.74
C PHE A 100 -17.99 -6.10 8.26
N GLU A 101 -19.18 -6.62 7.93
CA GLU A 101 -19.62 -6.80 6.54
C GLU A 101 -20.08 -5.47 5.90
N ASN A 102 -20.52 -4.53 6.74
CA ASN A 102 -20.93 -3.21 6.31
C ASN A 102 -19.99 -2.14 6.82
N PHE A 103 -19.55 -1.26 5.93
CA PHE A 103 -18.77 -0.10 6.35
C PHE A 103 -19.67 0.94 7.04
N SER A 104 -19.23 1.40 8.20
CA SER A 104 -19.86 2.48 8.94
C SER A 104 -18.85 3.59 9.23
N MET A 105 -19.13 4.80 8.71
CA MET A 105 -18.30 5.99 8.99
C MET A 105 -18.31 6.34 10.48
N ALA A 106 -19.47 6.20 11.14
CA ALA A 106 -19.59 6.41 12.58
C ALA A 106 -18.72 5.44 13.37
N LYS A 107 -18.78 4.15 13.04
CA LYS A 107 -17.95 3.13 13.71
C LYS A 107 -16.46 3.37 13.51
N LEU A 108 -16.04 3.77 12.30
CA LEU A 108 -14.66 4.16 12.06
C LEU A 108 -14.24 5.37 12.94
N GLY A 109 -15.12 6.36 13.08
CA GLY A 109 -14.91 7.52 13.94
C GLY A 109 -14.74 7.12 15.42
N GLU A 110 -15.59 6.22 15.93
CA GLU A 110 -15.48 5.66 17.28
C GLU A 110 -14.13 4.95 17.49
N ILE A 111 -13.72 4.08 16.58
CA ILE A 111 -12.44 3.35 16.66
C ILE A 111 -11.26 4.33 16.74
N ILE A 112 -11.25 5.36 15.90
CA ILE A 112 -10.18 6.36 15.90
C ILE A 112 -10.14 7.12 17.22
N GLU A 113 -11.29 7.55 17.72
CA GLU A 113 -11.37 8.35 18.94
C GLU A 113 -11.01 7.54 20.18
N ASP A 114 -11.48 6.31 20.28
CA ASP A 114 -11.15 5.43 21.41
C ASP A 114 -9.66 5.08 21.41
N GLN A 115 -9.08 4.81 20.24
CA GLN A 115 -7.64 4.58 20.17
C GLN A 115 -6.83 5.82 20.55
N ARG A 116 -7.29 7.03 20.18
CA ARG A 116 -6.66 8.28 20.63
C ARG A 116 -6.65 8.42 22.14
N LYS A 117 -7.78 8.12 22.80
CA LYS A 117 -7.89 8.15 24.27
C LYS A 117 -6.94 7.15 24.91
N ILE A 118 -6.90 5.91 24.40
CA ILE A 118 -6.00 4.87 24.90
C ILE A 118 -4.54 5.31 24.78
N VAL A 119 -4.12 5.80 23.62
CA VAL A 119 -2.74 6.27 23.38
C VAL A 119 -2.39 7.43 24.30
N ALA A 120 -3.29 8.39 24.47
CA ALA A 120 -3.08 9.52 25.38
C ALA A 120 -2.88 9.06 26.83
N GLU A 121 -3.68 8.10 27.30
CA GLU A 121 -3.57 7.54 28.64
C GLU A 121 -2.26 6.73 28.82
N CYS A 122 -1.89 5.93 27.83
CA CYS A 122 -0.63 5.19 27.85
C CYS A 122 0.57 6.13 27.94
N ARG A 123 0.58 7.23 27.20
CA ARG A 123 1.64 8.25 27.26
C ARG A 123 1.74 8.92 28.61
N LYS A 124 0.59 9.25 29.24
CA LYS A 124 0.58 9.79 30.62
C LYS A 124 1.22 8.80 31.60
N ARG A 125 0.94 7.52 31.46
CA ARG A 125 1.48 6.46 32.31
C ARG A 125 2.88 6.00 31.90
N LYS A 126 3.47 6.54 30.82
CA LYS A 126 4.78 6.15 30.27
C LYS A 126 4.87 4.66 29.89
N ILE A 127 3.76 4.08 29.42
CA ILE A 127 3.70 2.72 28.90
C ILE A 127 3.55 2.75 27.38
N LYS A 128 4.05 1.69 26.71
CA LYS A 128 3.98 1.59 25.25
C LYS A 128 2.52 1.44 24.81
N PRO A 129 2.03 2.32 23.92
CA PRO A 129 0.66 2.23 23.43
C PRO A 129 0.44 0.98 22.57
N PRO A 130 -0.78 0.42 22.59
CA PRO A 130 -1.15 -0.71 21.74
C PRO A 130 -1.19 -0.31 20.28
N GLN A 131 -0.72 -1.19 19.41
CA GLN A 131 -0.85 -1.09 17.96
C GLN A 131 -2.18 -1.68 17.52
N ILE A 132 -2.91 -0.99 16.67
CA ILE A 132 -4.12 -1.54 16.03
C ILE A 132 -4.03 -1.41 14.52
N ALA A 133 -4.81 -2.23 13.80
CA ALA A 133 -4.95 -2.11 12.36
C ALA A 133 -6.42 -1.85 11.98
N VAL A 134 -6.62 -1.05 10.93
CA VAL A 134 -7.92 -0.83 10.28
C VAL A 134 -7.77 -1.18 8.82
N ILE A 135 -8.52 -2.17 8.37
CA ILE A 135 -8.49 -2.70 7.00
C ILE A 135 -9.82 -2.36 6.33
N LEU A 136 -9.75 -1.65 5.21
CA LEU A 136 -10.88 -1.26 4.39
C LEU A 136 -10.74 -1.94 3.02
N ASP A 137 -11.44 -3.06 2.84
CA ASP A 137 -11.36 -3.84 1.59
C ASP A 137 -12.71 -3.89 0.88
N ASP A 138 -12.64 -3.89 -0.46
CA ASP A 138 -13.76 -4.00 -1.39
C ASP A 138 -14.89 -2.97 -1.16
N LEU A 139 -14.50 -1.73 -0.85
CA LEU A 139 -15.41 -0.60 -0.72
C LEU A 139 -15.73 0.07 -2.07
N ALA A 140 -15.61 -0.68 -3.18
CA ALA A 140 -15.77 -0.15 -4.53
C ALA A 140 -17.16 0.47 -4.78
N GLU A 141 -18.20 -0.08 -4.17
CA GLU A 141 -19.58 0.45 -4.25
C GLU A 141 -19.77 1.77 -3.47
N ARG A 142 -18.81 2.10 -2.62
CA ARG A 142 -18.83 3.26 -1.74
C ARG A 142 -17.69 4.23 -2.08
N ALA A 143 -17.57 4.57 -3.38
CA ALA A 143 -16.58 5.54 -3.87
C ALA A 143 -16.69 6.92 -3.17
N ASP A 144 -17.86 7.26 -2.63
CA ASP A 144 -18.10 8.44 -1.80
C ASP A 144 -17.23 8.45 -0.53
N ILE A 145 -16.90 7.27 0.02
CA ILE A 145 -16.11 7.12 1.23
C ILE A 145 -14.63 7.45 0.98
N LEU A 146 -14.11 7.00 -0.16
CA LEU A 146 -12.70 7.19 -0.52
C LEU A 146 -12.46 8.49 -1.30
N ASN A 147 -13.53 9.08 -1.87
CA ASN A 147 -13.46 10.30 -2.66
C ASN A 147 -14.04 11.51 -1.89
N THR A 148 -13.17 12.31 -1.31
CA THR A 148 -13.55 13.47 -0.50
C THR A 148 -14.07 14.67 -1.30
N ARG A 149 -14.14 14.61 -2.64
CA ARG A 149 -14.50 15.75 -3.50
C ARG A 149 -15.99 16.06 -3.57
N LYS A 150 -16.87 15.14 -3.21
CA LYS A 150 -18.30 15.41 -3.13
C LYS A 150 -18.63 15.84 -1.70
N GLY A 151 -18.38 17.11 -1.41
CA GLY A 151 -18.71 17.75 -0.15
C GLY A 151 -20.21 17.72 0.13
N GLY A 152 -20.63 16.76 0.93
CA GLY A 152 -21.74 16.97 1.83
C GLY A 152 -21.22 17.76 3.03
N ALA A 153 -21.96 18.76 3.42
CA ALA A 153 -21.67 19.61 4.57
C ALA A 153 -21.68 18.78 5.86
N CYS A 154 -20.54 18.22 6.25
CA CYS A 154 -20.22 17.76 7.59
C CYS A 154 -18.80 17.20 7.60
N GLY A 155 -17.90 17.88 8.27
CA GLY A 155 -16.58 17.48 8.74
C GLY A 155 -15.85 16.39 7.98
N GLY A 156 -14.57 16.61 7.71
CA GLY A 156 -13.73 15.73 6.90
C GLY A 156 -13.96 14.25 7.15
N SER A 157 -14.01 13.49 6.09
CA SER A 157 -14.19 12.03 6.11
C SER A 157 -13.29 11.41 7.18
N HIS A 158 -13.83 10.54 8.05
CA HIS A 158 -13.02 9.80 9.04
C HIS A 158 -11.93 8.98 8.38
N VAL A 159 -12.10 8.59 7.10
CA VAL A 159 -11.04 7.92 6.32
C VAL A 159 -9.88 8.88 6.06
N LEU A 160 -10.13 10.13 5.71
CA LEU A 160 -9.07 11.14 5.58
C LEU A 160 -8.42 11.43 6.94
N SER A 161 -9.21 11.54 8.00
CA SER A 161 -8.70 11.70 9.38
C SER A 161 -7.80 10.51 9.77
N LEU A 162 -8.21 9.29 9.46
CA LEU A 162 -7.42 8.07 9.65
C LEU A 162 -6.09 8.18 8.88
N ALA A 163 -6.16 8.54 7.61
CA ALA A 163 -4.97 8.64 6.75
C ALA A 163 -3.96 9.67 7.29
N VAL A 164 -4.42 10.85 7.68
CA VAL A 164 -3.54 11.95 8.14
C VAL A 164 -3.02 11.71 9.56
N SER A 165 -3.87 11.27 10.48
CA SER A 165 -3.55 11.23 11.91
C SER A 165 -3.38 9.81 12.50
N GLY A 166 -3.65 8.77 11.75
CA GLY A 166 -3.63 7.38 12.23
C GLY A 166 -2.31 7.01 12.90
N ARG A 167 -1.18 7.39 12.31
CA ARG A 167 0.15 7.11 12.88
C ARG A 167 0.34 7.68 14.30
N HIS A 168 -0.21 8.84 14.58
CA HIS A 168 -0.11 9.48 15.91
C HIS A 168 -0.97 8.77 16.95
N SER A 169 -1.96 8.00 16.49
CA SER A 169 -2.86 7.18 17.29
C SER A 169 -2.49 5.71 17.29
N GLN A 170 -1.29 5.35 16.80
CA GLN A 170 -0.82 3.96 16.69
C GLN A 170 -1.75 3.08 15.86
N ILE A 171 -2.32 3.64 14.80
CA ILE A 171 -3.21 2.95 13.86
C ILE A 171 -2.49 2.71 12.55
N THR A 172 -2.25 1.46 12.21
CA THR A 172 -1.93 1.02 10.85
C THR A 172 -3.22 0.94 10.06
N TRP A 173 -3.23 1.39 8.81
CA TRP A 173 -4.41 1.24 7.97
C TRP A 173 -4.05 0.68 6.60
N ALA A 174 -4.99 -0.07 6.04
CA ALA A 174 -4.90 -0.61 4.69
C ALA A 174 -6.19 -0.32 3.92
N ILE A 175 -6.07 0.15 2.68
CA ILE A 175 -7.18 0.40 1.77
C ILE A 175 -6.93 -0.43 0.52
N CYS A 176 -7.92 -1.25 0.14
CA CYS A 176 -7.90 -1.97 -1.11
C CYS A 176 -8.89 -1.34 -2.09
N ALA A 177 -8.42 -1.06 -3.31
CA ALA A 177 -9.25 -0.49 -4.36
C ALA A 177 -8.96 -1.16 -5.71
N GLN A 178 -9.93 -1.07 -6.62
CA GLN A 178 -9.77 -1.62 -7.97
C GLN A 178 -9.07 -0.65 -8.92
N LYS A 179 -9.08 0.65 -8.58
CA LYS A 179 -8.51 1.73 -9.36
C LYS A 179 -7.90 2.78 -8.47
N MET A 180 -6.81 3.38 -8.91
CA MET A 180 -6.16 4.49 -8.21
C MET A 180 -7.09 5.71 -8.10
N SER A 181 -7.81 6.00 -9.17
CA SER A 181 -8.75 7.12 -9.26
C SER A 181 -9.92 7.08 -8.26
N MET A 182 -10.18 5.91 -7.64
CA MET A 182 -11.20 5.77 -6.59
C MET A 182 -10.75 6.36 -5.25
N ILE A 183 -9.46 6.47 -5.01
CA ILE A 183 -8.91 6.97 -3.75
C ILE A 183 -8.56 8.45 -3.91
N SER A 184 -8.98 9.30 -2.96
CA SER A 184 -8.65 10.71 -3.05
C SER A 184 -7.14 10.96 -2.92
N ARG A 185 -6.63 12.00 -3.62
CA ARG A 185 -5.21 12.38 -3.56
C ARG A 185 -4.72 12.66 -2.14
N GLY A 186 -5.58 13.21 -1.28
CA GLY A 186 -5.26 13.46 0.13
C GLY A 186 -4.99 12.19 0.93
N ILE A 187 -5.64 11.09 0.60
CA ILE A 187 -5.39 9.77 1.20
C ILE A 187 -4.13 9.15 0.60
N ILE A 188 -3.97 9.19 -0.74
CA ILE A 188 -2.80 8.65 -1.43
C ILE A 188 -1.51 9.31 -0.93
N ALA A 189 -1.50 10.62 -0.73
CA ALA A 189 -0.35 11.35 -0.19
C ALA A 189 0.09 10.90 1.22
N GLN A 190 -0.73 10.11 1.93
CA GLN A 190 -0.41 9.55 3.24
C GLN A 190 -0.01 8.06 3.18
N VAL A 191 -0.04 7.46 1.99
CA VAL A 191 0.36 6.07 1.78
C VAL A 191 1.89 5.94 1.90
N ARG A 192 2.34 4.92 2.61
CA ARG A 192 3.76 4.57 2.73
C ARG A 192 4.12 3.32 1.95
N CYS A 193 3.18 2.41 1.88
CA CYS A 193 3.33 1.15 1.17
C CYS A 193 2.25 1.06 0.10
N LEU A 194 2.64 1.19 -1.17
CA LEU A 194 1.73 1.05 -2.29
C LEU A 194 1.99 -0.28 -2.97
N ILE A 195 0.92 -1.07 -3.16
CA ILE A 195 0.96 -2.37 -3.80
C ILE A 195 0.10 -2.30 -5.06
N VAL A 196 0.68 -2.63 -6.20
CA VAL A 196 0.00 -2.49 -7.48
C VAL A 196 0.05 -3.81 -8.25
N GLY A 197 -1.11 -4.42 -8.44
CA GLY A 197 -1.28 -5.53 -9.37
C GLY A 197 -1.46 -5.08 -10.82
N ARG A 198 -1.62 -6.05 -11.73
CA ARG A 198 -1.77 -5.76 -13.16
C ARG A 198 -3.04 -4.98 -13.46
N LEU A 199 -2.90 -3.71 -13.82
CA LEU A 199 -4.00 -2.84 -14.21
C LEU A 199 -4.39 -3.11 -15.68
N ARG A 200 -5.68 -2.89 -16.01
CA ARG A 200 -6.24 -3.11 -17.36
C ARG A 200 -6.45 -1.81 -18.14
N SER A 201 -6.69 -0.71 -17.45
CA SER A 201 -7.00 0.58 -18.06
C SER A 201 -5.75 1.38 -18.29
N LYS A 202 -5.52 1.81 -19.54
CA LYS A 202 -4.41 2.72 -19.89
C LYS A 202 -4.44 3.98 -19.01
N HIS A 203 -5.63 4.55 -18.81
CA HIS A 203 -5.78 5.74 -17.96
C HIS A 203 -5.28 5.50 -16.52
N GLU A 204 -5.63 4.36 -15.91
CA GLU A 204 -5.18 4.05 -14.55
C GLU A 204 -3.66 3.81 -14.49
N ILE A 205 -3.10 3.17 -15.51
CA ILE A 205 -1.64 2.98 -15.65
C ILE A 205 -0.94 4.33 -15.78
N ASP A 206 -1.45 5.23 -16.62
CA ASP A 206 -0.90 6.57 -16.82
C ASP A 206 -0.94 7.42 -15.55
N VAL A 207 -2.06 7.39 -14.81
CA VAL A 207 -2.21 8.10 -13.53
C VAL A 207 -1.21 7.59 -12.49
N LEU A 208 -1.05 6.27 -12.41
CA LEU A 208 -0.13 5.66 -11.46
C LEU A 208 1.33 5.92 -11.82
N ALA A 209 1.69 5.82 -13.11
CA ALA A 209 3.03 6.12 -13.58
C ALA A 209 3.41 7.58 -13.32
N GLU A 210 2.47 8.52 -13.47
CA GLU A 210 2.66 9.92 -13.10
C GLU A 210 2.92 10.10 -11.61
N GLU A 211 2.15 9.43 -10.74
CA GLU A 211 2.32 9.48 -9.29
C GLU A 211 3.69 8.94 -8.85
N LEU A 212 4.19 7.89 -9.52
CA LEU A 212 5.47 7.26 -9.22
C LEU A 212 6.67 7.92 -9.93
N SER A 213 6.44 8.79 -10.91
CA SER A 213 7.49 9.37 -11.78
C SER A 213 8.60 10.08 -11.00
N GLY A 214 8.25 10.80 -9.93
CA GLY A 214 9.21 11.50 -9.08
C GLY A 214 10.17 10.56 -8.34
N LEU A 215 9.72 9.37 -7.97
CA LEU A 215 10.53 8.33 -7.31
C LEU A 215 11.28 7.47 -8.33
N ALA A 216 10.67 7.23 -9.48
CA ALA A 216 11.24 6.45 -10.58
C ALA A 216 12.20 7.25 -11.48
N GLY A 217 12.34 8.57 -11.26
CA GLY A 217 13.16 9.46 -12.08
C GLY A 217 12.47 9.90 -13.37
N SER A 218 11.58 9.10 -13.95
CA SER A 218 10.75 9.45 -15.11
C SER A 218 9.45 8.65 -15.13
N LYS A 219 8.48 9.11 -15.94
CA LYS A 219 7.24 8.36 -16.19
C LYS A 219 7.51 7.06 -16.95
N ASP A 220 8.45 7.06 -17.88
CA ASP A 220 8.80 5.87 -18.66
C ASP A 220 9.44 4.79 -17.79
N ASN A 221 10.29 5.18 -16.84
CA ASN A 221 10.81 4.24 -15.84
C ASN A 221 9.70 3.66 -14.96
N ALA A 222 8.75 4.48 -14.52
CA ALA A 222 7.61 4.02 -13.75
C ALA A 222 6.74 3.03 -14.53
N LEU A 223 6.50 3.28 -15.82
CA LEU A 223 5.80 2.36 -16.73
C LEU A 223 6.56 1.04 -16.89
N ALA A 224 7.87 1.08 -17.12
CA ALA A 224 8.70 -0.11 -17.24
C ALA A 224 8.69 -0.96 -15.96
N LEU A 225 8.77 -0.33 -14.78
CA LEU A 225 8.65 -1.02 -13.49
C LEU A 225 7.29 -1.70 -13.32
N LEU A 226 6.21 -1.00 -13.66
CA LEU A 226 4.85 -1.55 -13.58
C LEU A 226 4.67 -2.74 -14.50
N GLU A 227 5.12 -2.63 -15.76
CA GLU A 227 5.04 -3.69 -16.75
C GLU A 227 5.84 -4.92 -16.31
N TYR A 228 7.10 -4.72 -15.92
CA TYR A 228 7.95 -5.81 -15.45
C TYR A 228 7.38 -6.51 -14.21
N ALA A 229 7.00 -5.75 -13.19
CA ALA A 229 6.56 -6.32 -11.92
C ALA A 229 5.19 -7.00 -12.00
N THR A 230 4.38 -6.68 -13.02
CA THR A 230 3.03 -7.25 -13.21
C THR A 230 2.92 -8.15 -14.44
N ALA A 231 4.04 -8.54 -15.05
CA ALA A 231 4.06 -9.43 -16.22
C ALA A 231 3.47 -10.81 -15.91
N GLU A 232 3.89 -11.39 -14.79
CA GLU A 232 3.42 -12.69 -14.35
C GLU A 232 2.03 -12.64 -13.69
N PRO A 233 1.21 -13.68 -13.79
CA PRO A 233 -0.05 -13.78 -13.08
C PRO A 233 0.14 -13.60 -11.57
N PHE A 234 -0.72 -12.81 -10.94
CA PHE A 234 -0.69 -12.50 -9.50
C PHE A 234 0.60 -11.85 -8.99
N SER A 235 1.49 -11.43 -9.88
CA SER A 235 2.64 -10.61 -9.53
C SER A 235 2.22 -9.15 -9.34
N PHE A 236 2.99 -8.40 -8.58
CA PHE A 236 2.70 -7.02 -8.25
C PHE A 236 3.97 -6.20 -8.01
N LEU A 237 3.87 -4.91 -8.25
CA LEU A 237 4.85 -3.93 -7.82
C LEU A 237 4.57 -3.52 -6.37
N PHE A 238 5.56 -3.65 -5.51
CA PHE A 238 5.51 -3.09 -4.16
C PHE A 238 6.40 -1.85 -4.09
N CYS A 239 5.83 -0.74 -3.61
CA CYS A 239 6.53 0.53 -3.49
C CYS A 239 6.60 0.97 -2.02
N ARG A 240 7.81 1.14 -1.50
CA ARG A 240 8.10 1.78 -0.21
C ARG A 240 8.25 3.28 -0.44
N LEU A 241 7.14 4.02 -0.36
CA LEU A 241 7.13 5.46 -0.62
C LEU A 241 7.83 6.28 0.48
N ASP A 242 8.03 5.69 1.66
CA ASP A 242 8.80 6.28 2.77
C ASP A 242 10.22 5.72 2.89
N ALA A 243 10.73 5.06 1.85
CA ALA A 243 12.08 4.53 1.82
C ALA A 243 13.13 5.65 1.98
N LYS A 244 14.22 5.36 2.68
CA LYS A 244 15.30 6.33 2.90
C LYS A 244 16.12 6.62 1.65
N THR A 245 16.20 5.65 0.76
CA THR A 245 16.93 5.76 -0.50
C THR A 245 16.02 5.34 -1.66
N ARG A 246 16.27 5.90 -2.86
CA ARG A 246 15.53 5.50 -4.07
C ARG A 246 15.68 4.02 -4.40
N LYS A 247 16.85 3.44 -4.10
CA LYS A 247 17.14 2.02 -4.33
C LYS A 247 16.23 1.08 -3.52
N ASP A 248 15.68 1.55 -2.41
CA ASP A 248 14.83 0.75 -1.51
C ASP A 248 13.33 0.96 -1.78
N THR A 249 12.99 1.73 -2.81
CA THR A 249 11.60 2.13 -3.08
C THR A 249 10.81 1.04 -3.79
N PHE A 250 11.38 0.37 -4.79
CA PHE A 250 10.65 -0.52 -5.68
C PHE A 250 11.05 -1.98 -5.51
N TRP A 251 10.05 -2.86 -5.48
CA TRP A 251 10.24 -4.29 -5.27
C TRP A 251 9.28 -5.10 -6.15
N LEU A 252 9.80 -6.16 -6.73
CA LEU A 252 8.98 -7.21 -7.34
C LEU A 252 8.43 -8.06 -6.21
N ARG A 253 7.10 -8.00 -6.02
CA ARG A 253 6.45 -8.61 -4.85
C ARG A 253 7.07 -8.09 -3.56
N PHE A 254 7.38 -8.96 -2.62
CA PHE A 254 8.12 -8.66 -1.39
C PHE A 254 9.53 -9.26 -1.39
N GLU A 255 10.02 -9.70 -2.55
CA GLU A 255 11.15 -10.61 -2.66
C GLU A 255 12.37 -9.95 -3.28
N LYS A 256 12.20 -9.31 -4.44
CA LYS A 256 13.33 -8.78 -5.22
C LYS A 256 13.27 -7.26 -5.29
N ARG A 257 14.35 -6.60 -4.84
CA ARG A 257 14.53 -5.16 -5.03
C ARG A 257 14.72 -4.84 -6.50
N LEU A 258 14.06 -3.79 -6.97
CA LEU A 258 14.19 -3.26 -8.32
C LEU A 258 14.96 -1.94 -8.26
N SER A 259 16.12 -1.87 -8.89
CA SER A 259 16.92 -0.65 -8.98
C SER A 259 16.68 0.04 -10.31
N ILE A 260 16.53 1.36 -10.23
CA ILE A 260 16.57 2.24 -11.40
C ILE A 260 17.93 2.88 -11.36
N GLU A 261 18.74 2.66 -12.38
CA GLU A 261 20.00 3.38 -12.52
C GLU A 261 19.72 4.84 -12.87
N GLU A 262 20.27 5.76 -12.09
CA GLU A 262 20.41 7.14 -12.54
C GLU A 262 21.48 7.14 -13.62
N THR A 263 21.13 7.58 -14.84
CA THR A 263 22.10 7.93 -15.85
C THR A 263 22.77 9.22 -15.41
N ASP A 264 23.71 9.12 -14.48
CA ASP A 264 24.68 10.18 -14.26
C ASP A 264 25.67 10.13 -15.42
N ASP A 265 25.72 11.20 -16.21
CA ASP A 265 26.67 11.39 -17.33
C ASP A 265 28.15 11.49 -16.89
N HIS A 266 28.46 11.21 -15.62
CA HIS A 266 29.81 11.24 -15.06
C HIS A 266 30.02 10.20 -13.98
N ALA A 267 30.27 8.93 -14.34
CA ALA A 267 31.08 8.02 -13.53
C ALA A 267 31.44 6.75 -14.31
N ASP A 268 32.70 6.65 -14.64
CA ASP A 268 33.35 5.49 -15.22
C ASP A 268 33.37 4.29 -14.28
N GLU A 269 33.19 3.11 -14.88
CA GLU A 269 33.68 1.80 -14.44
C GLU A 269 33.34 1.30 -13.03
N GLN A 270 32.08 0.79 -12.87
CA GLN A 270 31.80 -0.45 -12.14
C GLN A 270 30.34 -0.85 -12.35
N LEU A 271 30.02 -1.46 -13.47
CA LEU A 271 28.65 -1.73 -13.90
C LEU A 271 28.61 -2.95 -14.81
N ASP A 272 28.03 -4.04 -14.35
CA ASP A 272 27.61 -5.03 -15.33
C ASP A 272 26.21 -5.65 -15.09
N ASP A 273 25.70 -5.67 -13.88
CA ASP A 273 24.44 -6.38 -13.62
C ASP A 273 23.18 -5.49 -13.72
N GLY A 274 23.24 -4.22 -13.33
CA GLY A 274 22.07 -3.34 -13.34
C GLY A 274 21.68 -2.83 -14.75
N LYS A 275 22.64 -2.56 -15.63
CA LYS A 275 22.35 -2.16 -17.03
C LYS A 275 21.65 -3.26 -17.80
N ARG A 276 22.02 -4.51 -17.56
CA ARG A 276 21.40 -5.68 -18.19
C ARG A 276 19.95 -5.84 -17.77
N GLU A 277 19.56 -5.52 -16.52
CA GLU A 277 18.18 -5.62 -16.07
C GLU A 277 17.26 -4.58 -16.72
N VAL A 278 17.70 -3.31 -16.83
CA VAL A 278 16.90 -2.25 -17.47
C VAL A 278 16.83 -2.45 -19.00
N GLU A 279 17.89 -2.91 -19.64
CA GLU A 279 17.86 -3.28 -21.06
C GLU A 279 17.01 -4.52 -21.32
N GLN A 280 17.02 -5.50 -20.43
CA GLN A 280 16.12 -6.66 -20.52
C GLN A 280 14.65 -6.25 -20.32
N ILE A 281 14.35 -5.33 -19.42
CA ILE A 281 13.00 -4.75 -19.25
C ILE A 281 12.56 -4.05 -20.55
N ARG A 282 13.44 -3.27 -21.17
CA ARG A 282 13.14 -2.58 -22.45
C ARG A 282 13.03 -3.53 -23.63
N ALA A 283 13.87 -4.55 -23.70
CA ALA A 283 13.85 -5.55 -24.77
C ALA A 283 12.57 -6.40 -24.73
N HIS A 284 12.13 -6.83 -23.56
CA HIS A 284 10.89 -7.62 -23.41
C HIS A 284 9.63 -6.79 -23.71
N GLY A 285 9.63 -5.49 -23.40
CA GLY A 285 8.53 -4.58 -23.74
C GLY A 285 8.37 -4.34 -25.24
N HIS A 286 9.47 -4.37 -26.01
CA HIS A 286 9.44 -4.21 -27.45
C HIS A 286 9.01 -5.50 -28.20
N GLU A 287 9.35 -6.68 -27.72
CA GLU A 287 8.96 -7.95 -28.36
C GLU A 287 7.46 -8.23 -28.24
N SER A 288 6.83 -7.89 -27.12
CA SER A 288 5.38 -8.06 -26.96
C SER A 288 4.55 -7.13 -27.85
N GLY A 289 5.10 -5.96 -28.25
CA GLY A 289 4.45 -5.02 -29.16
C GLY A 289 4.51 -5.42 -30.64
N GLN A 290 5.50 -6.21 -31.07
CA GLN A 290 5.65 -6.62 -32.48
C GLN A 290 4.90 -7.91 -32.85
N ALA A 291 4.57 -8.75 -31.89
CA ALA A 291 3.83 -9.99 -32.14
C ALA A 291 2.34 -9.77 -32.45
N ALA A 292 1.76 -8.64 -32.11
CA ALA A 292 0.34 -8.34 -32.33
C ALA A 292 -0.01 -7.76 -33.70
N GLY A 293 0.95 -7.53 -34.58
CA GLY A 293 0.81 -6.74 -35.81
C GLY A 293 0.71 -7.53 -37.15
N ARG A 294 0.65 -8.86 -37.16
CA ARG A 294 0.58 -9.61 -38.45
C ARG A 294 -0.47 -10.72 -38.43
N THR A 295 -1.74 -10.35 -38.58
CA THR A 295 -2.78 -11.22 -39.14
C THR A 295 -3.47 -10.49 -40.29
N GLN A 296 -3.13 -10.86 -41.51
CA GLN A 296 -3.83 -10.44 -42.74
C GLN A 296 -5.23 -11.06 -42.79
N PRO A 297 -6.26 -10.32 -43.25
CA PRO A 297 -7.59 -10.90 -43.43
C PRO A 297 -7.67 -11.77 -44.68
N ALA A 298 -8.10 -13.01 -44.52
CA ALA A 298 -8.40 -13.93 -45.60
C ALA A 298 -9.56 -13.42 -46.48
N ARG A 299 -9.32 -13.30 -47.78
CA ARG A 299 -10.33 -13.00 -48.82
C ARG A 299 -11.36 -14.13 -48.86
N ARG A 300 -12.61 -13.83 -48.59
CA ARG A 300 -13.77 -14.65 -48.93
C ARG A 300 -14.02 -14.58 -50.46
N ALA A 301 -13.82 -15.68 -51.17
CA ALA A 301 -14.35 -15.87 -52.50
C ALA A 301 -15.87 -16.13 -52.42
N ARG A 302 -16.63 -15.45 -53.25
CA ARG A 302 -18.06 -15.76 -53.57
C ARG A 302 -18.14 -16.98 -54.47
N LYS A 303 -18.95 -17.92 -54.13
CA LYS A 303 -19.86 -18.64 -55.01
C LYS A 303 -21.18 -18.84 -54.26
#